data_34f7e470dd3c5d93b0550ae2f47dbce6
#
_entry.id   34f7e470dd3c5d93b0550ae2f47dbce6
#
_cell.length_a   1.000
_cell.length_b   1.000
_cell.length_c   1.000
_cell.angle_alpha   90.00
_cell.angle_beta   90.00
_cell.angle_gamma   90.00
#
_symmetry.space_group_name_H-M   'P 1'
#
loop_
_entity.id
_entity.type
_entity.pdbx_description
1 polymer ?
#
loop_
_entity_poly.entity_id
_entity_poly.type
_entity_poly.pdbx_seq_one_letter_code
_entity_poly.pdbx_strand_id
1 'polypeptide(L)'
;MVTMTDVALLTAMAILFVVAGPVLLIAKGLRLSIIPSLILAGLFVGQLGLIDGALMLELARLGIAFLVFTFSVQIHTEEVRTVVSNTEVVAIVQAFVLGVLGILFALVVGIVLESGVVPGVGLEEPVTVEQALFVGIAAALSSVIVGTALFAKPQSDIVHDYLSSEIDSVSDFLAVFVLLVVSAGTFALDPIATQFGYGVMLLGAAIVINRYLFGIMERLASGSDEAMLISIVALLIVFLAAADFLDTSIVVGAFAAGLAVRDNPVEYSEVFNGLNSIQEFFVAIFFATVGALVTLPSPLAVTADPSATLGPFVPVATIALGLVVLTVVIKPIVIGVLLVYNGYDRRSATVTGLTLDHVGAFSVIVAIEALILGLLIEPVFEGIILAAAVSMILSNLTHTYDEEIYGLLVDRGWLGQPYHDVDDWNSVPEDMSDHVVIVGYGRHGRRLVEFCEEVDQPYVVIENNPQALPDLRANCGAYVFADAIEPETADASNLEAARLVISTADSKPLTEHFLSFSDTVDVIVRTRELPMAADLIERGATYVIVPDLLAADQLADSLGALLNGEYDPDELRAESMSELNPERAPPRFSTAESTSHTGEPNR
;
A
#
# COMPACT_ATOMS: atom_id res chain seq x y z
N MET A 1 39.40 -20.86 0.96
CA MET A 1 40.24 -19.94 0.16
C MET A 1 39.25 -18.86 -0.32
N VAL A 2 39.24 -17.70 0.34
CA VAL A 2 38.35 -16.58 -0.02
C VAL A 2 38.82 -16.07 -1.38
N THR A 3 37.95 -16.04 -2.37
CA THR A 3 38.29 -15.56 -3.72
C THR A 3 38.38 -14.03 -3.73
N MET A 4 39.06 -13.44 -4.72
CA MET A 4 39.12 -11.96 -4.84
C MET A 4 37.69 -11.37 -5.00
N THR A 5 36.77 -12.11 -5.61
CA THR A 5 35.37 -11.73 -5.75
C THR A 5 34.63 -11.66 -4.42
N ASP A 6 34.88 -12.58 -3.48
CA ASP A 6 34.23 -12.59 -2.16
C ASP A 6 34.65 -11.36 -1.32
N VAL A 7 35.93 -10.96 -1.40
CA VAL A 7 36.42 -9.74 -0.72
C VAL A 7 35.79 -8.49 -1.35
N ALA A 8 35.60 -8.46 -2.68
CA ALA A 8 35.00 -7.34 -3.38
C ALA A 8 33.53 -7.16 -3.00
N LEU A 9 32.74 -8.25 -2.88
CA LEU A 9 31.33 -8.23 -2.48
C LEU A 9 31.14 -7.67 -1.06
N LEU A 10 31.96 -8.17 -0.09
CA LEU A 10 31.93 -7.67 1.28
C LEU A 10 32.32 -6.19 1.37
N THR A 11 33.29 -5.77 0.56
CA THR A 11 33.71 -4.37 0.51
C THR A 11 32.61 -3.49 -0.08
N ALA A 12 31.95 -3.94 -1.14
CA ALA A 12 30.81 -3.23 -1.73
C ALA A 12 29.66 -3.05 -0.73
N MET A 13 29.28 -4.11 -0.03
CA MET A 13 28.26 -4.03 1.03
C MET A 13 28.69 -3.08 2.15
N ALA A 14 29.95 -3.16 2.60
CA ALA A 14 30.46 -2.29 3.65
C ALA A 14 30.38 -0.80 3.25
N ILE A 15 30.77 -0.46 2.01
CA ILE A 15 30.68 0.92 1.49
C ILE A 15 29.21 1.39 1.47
N LEU A 16 28.31 0.55 0.93
CA LEU A 16 26.88 0.88 0.88
C LEU A 16 26.32 1.18 2.28
N PHE A 17 26.56 0.31 3.26
CA PHE A 17 26.02 0.50 4.61
C PHE A 17 26.68 1.65 5.39
N VAL A 18 27.98 1.88 5.21
CA VAL A 18 28.70 3.01 5.83
C VAL A 18 28.14 4.35 5.33
N VAL A 19 27.69 4.41 4.07
CA VAL A 19 27.07 5.61 3.51
C VAL A 19 25.58 5.66 3.84
N ALA A 20 24.86 4.53 3.68
CA ALA A 20 23.42 4.48 3.91
C ALA A 20 23.05 4.80 5.37
N GLY A 21 23.80 4.33 6.35
CA GLY A 21 23.52 4.56 7.77
C GLY A 21 23.40 6.05 8.14
N PRO A 22 24.41 6.90 7.90
CA PRO A 22 24.31 8.33 8.15
C PRO A 22 23.20 9.02 7.35
N VAL A 23 22.98 8.63 6.08
CA VAL A 23 21.91 9.20 5.24
C VAL A 23 20.53 8.88 5.85
N LEU A 24 20.30 7.64 6.30
CA LEU A 24 19.06 7.24 6.96
C LEU A 24 18.83 8.00 8.28
N LEU A 25 19.89 8.23 9.07
CA LEU A 25 19.77 9.01 10.32
C LEU A 25 19.36 10.47 10.03
N ILE A 26 19.93 11.08 8.98
CA ILE A 26 19.57 12.42 8.53
C ILE A 26 18.12 12.42 8.00
N ALA A 27 17.78 11.45 7.17
CA ALA A 27 16.45 11.29 6.59
C ALA A 27 15.36 11.15 7.68
N LYS A 28 15.64 10.35 8.72
CA LYS A 28 14.75 10.24 9.89
C LYS A 28 14.56 11.58 10.60
N GLY A 29 15.63 12.36 10.74
CA GLY A 29 15.54 13.73 11.30
C GLY A 29 14.71 14.68 10.44
N LEU A 30 14.69 14.49 9.13
CA LEU A 30 13.90 15.25 8.15
C LEU A 30 12.51 14.63 7.90
N ARG A 31 12.14 13.54 8.58
CA ARG A 31 10.90 12.79 8.39
C ARG A 31 10.71 12.27 6.95
N LEU A 32 11.79 11.91 6.28
CA LEU A 32 11.75 11.30 4.94
C LEU A 32 11.59 9.77 5.03
N SER A 33 10.92 9.18 4.05
CA SER A 33 10.77 7.71 3.93
C SER A 33 12.11 7.00 3.73
N ILE A 34 12.21 5.73 4.15
CA ILE A 34 13.45 4.92 4.08
C ILE A 34 13.86 4.70 2.62
N ILE A 35 12.95 4.27 1.77
CA ILE A 35 13.26 3.83 0.41
C ILE A 35 13.90 4.94 -0.44
N PRO A 36 13.31 6.13 -0.60
CA PRO A 36 13.96 7.21 -1.33
C PRO A 36 15.30 7.63 -0.72
N SER A 37 15.44 7.54 0.60
CA SER A 37 16.69 7.85 1.29
C SER A 37 17.79 6.85 0.96
N LEU A 38 17.44 5.57 0.80
CA LEU A 38 18.38 4.52 0.35
C LEU A 38 18.80 4.72 -1.12
N ILE A 39 17.86 5.08 -1.99
CA ILE A 39 18.17 5.41 -3.40
C ILE A 39 19.13 6.62 -3.45
N LEU A 40 18.88 7.66 -2.65
CA LEU A 40 19.80 8.82 -2.55
C LEU A 40 21.18 8.45 -2.01
N ALA A 41 21.24 7.58 -0.99
CA ALA A 41 22.52 7.07 -0.48
C ALA A 41 23.27 6.30 -1.56
N GLY A 42 22.58 5.48 -2.33
CA GLY A 42 23.11 4.76 -3.49
C GLY A 42 23.62 5.71 -4.56
N LEU A 43 22.82 6.70 -4.96
CA LEU A 43 23.24 7.75 -5.88
C LEU A 43 24.56 8.40 -5.47
N PHE A 44 24.73 8.69 -4.18
CA PHE A 44 25.98 9.25 -3.66
C PHE A 44 27.13 8.26 -3.79
N VAL A 45 26.93 6.96 -3.46
CA VAL A 45 27.96 5.91 -3.60
C VAL A 45 28.36 5.72 -5.06
N GLY A 46 27.40 5.72 -5.98
CA GLY A 46 27.66 5.60 -7.42
C GLY A 46 28.57 6.71 -7.95
N GLN A 47 28.35 7.96 -7.48
CA GLN A 47 29.22 9.10 -7.85
C GLN A 47 30.66 8.98 -7.36
N LEU A 48 30.93 8.22 -6.30
CA LEU A 48 32.28 8.00 -5.80
C LEU A 48 33.07 7.02 -6.68
N GLY A 49 32.41 6.21 -7.53
CA GLY A 49 33.06 5.23 -8.40
C GLY A 49 33.83 4.13 -7.66
N LEU A 50 33.43 3.82 -6.42
CA LEU A 50 34.16 2.89 -5.53
C LEU A 50 33.77 1.42 -5.73
N ILE A 51 32.63 1.16 -6.41
CA ILE A 51 32.08 -0.18 -6.59
C ILE A 51 31.89 -0.42 -8.10
N ASP A 52 32.27 -1.61 -8.55
CA ASP A 52 32.03 -2.03 -9.94
C ASP A 52 30.54 -2.26 -10.22
N GLY A 53 30.05 -1.81 -11.38
CA GLY A 53 28.67 -1.97 -11.82
C GLY A 53 28.21 -3.43 -11.88
N ALA A 54 29.06 -4.36 -12.24
CA ALA A 54 28.74 -5.80 -12.24
C ALA A 54 28.42 -6.32 -10.84
N LEU A 55 29.19 -5.90 -9.82
CA LEU A 55 28.92 -6.25 -8.42
C LEU A 55 27.62 -5.61 -7.91
N MET A 56 27.29 -4.40 -8.38
CA MET A 56 26.02 -3.76 -8.04
C MET A 56 24.85 -4.54 -8.60
N LEU A 57 24.94 -5.04 -9.83
CA LEU A 57 23.89 -5.88 -10.42
C LEU A 57 23.69 -7.21 -9.67
N GLU A 58 24.76 -7.85 -9.20
CA GLU A 58 24.65 -9.06 -8.39
C GLU A 58 23.98 -8.79 -7.03
N LEU A 59 24.34 -7.68 -6.38
CA LEU A 59 23.71 -7.25 -5.12
C LEU A 59 22.21 -6.91 -5.33
N ALA A 60 21.88 -6.24 -6.44
CA ALA A 60 20.50 -5.94 -6.79
C ALA A 60 19.68 -7.22 -6.97
N ARG A 61 20.21 -8.22 -7.71
CA ARG A 61 19.54 -9.51 -7.89
C ARG A 61 19.24 -10.22 -6.56
N LEU A 62 20.19 -10.21 -5.64
CA LEU A 62 19.98 -10.80 -4.32
C LEU A 62 18.89 -10.05 -3.54
N GLY A 63 18.93 -8.72 -3.57
CA GLY A 63 17.92 -7.87 -2.94
C GLY A 63 16.52 -8.12 -3.50
N ILE A 64 16.39 -8.18 -4.83
CA ILE A 64 15.10 -8.49 -5.51
C ILE A 64 14.55 -9.84 -5.05
N ALA A 65 15.38 -10.89 -5.02
CA ALA A 65 14.93 -12.22 -4.67
C ALA A 65 14.30 -12.26 -3.27
N PHE A 66 14.94 -11.65 -2.28
CA PHE A 66 14.39 -11.55 -0.92
C PHE A 66 13.17 -10.65 -0.83
N LEU A 67 13.16 -9.51 -1.53
CA LEU A 67 12.05 -8.56 -1.49
C LEU A 67 10.78 -9.18 -2.10
N VAL A 68 10.89 -9.81 -3.27
CA VAL A 68 9.75 -10.47 -3.93
C VAL A 68 9.28 -11.69 -3.14
N PHE A 69 10.20 -12.45 -2.55
CA PHE A 69 9.86 -13.57 -1.69
C PHE A 69 9.04 -13.13 -0.49
N THR A 70 9.51 -12.15 0.28
CA THR A 70 8.81 -11.68 1.48
C THR A 70 7.48 -11.02 1.17
N PHE A 71 7.40 -10.30 0.06
CA PHE A 71 6.13 -9.80 -0.47
C PHE A 71 5.16 -10.95 -0.75
N SER A 72 5.62 -11.99 -1.46
CA SER A 72 4.76 -13.14 -1.79
C SER A 72 4.30 -13.93 -0.56
N VAL A 73 5.09 -13.98 0.52
CA VAL A 73 4.69 -14.58 1.80
C VAL A 73 3.50 -13.85 2.43
N GLN A 74 3.42 -12.53 2.25
CA GLN A 74 2.36 -11.68 2.83
C GLN A 74 1.05 -11.72 2.05
N ILE A 75 1.03 -12.36 0.86
CA ILE A 75 -0.20 -12.51 0.07
C ILE A 75 -1.14 -13.52 0.74
N HIS A 76 -2.25 -13.02 1.27
CA HIS A 76 -3.30 -13.84 1.85
C HIS A 76 -4.12 -14.51 0.74
N THR A 77 -3.97 -15.82 0.57
CA THR A 77 -4.67 -16.57 -0.48
C THR A 77 -6.20 -16.59 -0.34
N GLU A 78 -6.72 -16.22 0.82
CA GLU A 78 -8.16 -16.10 1.06
C GLU A 78 -8.73 -14.78 0.47
N GLU A 79 -7.95 -13.73 0.45
CA GLU A 79 -8.35 -12.43 -0.14
C GLU A 79 -8.49 -12.51 -1.67
N VAL A 80 -7.71 -13.36 -2.33
CA VAL A 80 -7.81 -13.60 -3.79
C VAL A 80 -9.14 -14.25 -4.21
N ARG A 81 -9.90 -14.82 -3.26
CA ARG A 81 -11.19 -15.47 -3.52
C ARG A 81 -12.39 -14.54 -3.45
N THR A 82 -12.24 -13.35 -2.93
CA THR A 82 -13.34 -12.39 -2.86
C THR A 82 -13.60 -11.78 -4.23
N VAL A 83 -14.87 -11.71 -4.58
CA VAL A 83 -15.41 -11.21 -5.85
C VAL A 83 -14.86 -9.82 -6.15
N VAL A 84 -14.54 -9.57 -7.42
CA VAL A 84 -14.09 -8.28 -7.98
C VAL A 84 -14.90 -7.12 -7.38
N SER A 85 -14.25 -6.30 -6.57
CA SER A 85 -14.85 -5.11 -5.98
C SER A 85 -14.76 -3.93 -6.96
N ASN A 86 -15.54 -2.87 -6.74
CA ASN A 86 -15.45 -1.66 -7.55
C ASN A 86 -14.05 -1.02 -7.49
N THR A 87 -13.31 -1.21 -6.41
CA THR A 87 -11.97 -0.69 -6.19
C THR A 87 -10.92 -1.38 -7.09
N GLU A 88 -11.06 -2.69 -7.32
CA GLU A 88 -10.19 -3.42 -8.24
C GLU A 88 -10.36 -2.93 -9.69
N VAL A 89 -11.59 -2.60 -10.08
CA VAL A 89 -11.85 -1.97 -11.39
C VAL A 89 -11.14 -0.63 -11.50
N VAL A 90 -11.18 0.19 -10.45
CA VAL A 90 -10.44 1.46 -10.39
C VAL A 90 -8.95 1.22 -10.58
N ALA A 91 -8.36 0.23 -9.88
CA ALA A 91 -6.94 -0.11 -9.98
C ALA A 91 -6.54 -0.53 -11.40
N ILE A 92 -7.32 -1.40 -12.03
CA ILE A 92 -7.06 -1.87 -13.41
C ILE A 92 -7.20 -0.72 -14.42
N VAL A 93 -8.25 0.07 -14.31
CA VAL A 93 -8.51 1.18 -15.24
C VAL A 93 -7.44 2.27 -15.11
N GLN A 94 -7.06 2.64 -13.86
CA GLN A 94 -5.99 3.63 -13.66
C GLN A 94 -4.65 3.12 -14.20
N ALA A 95 -4.31 1.83 -13.96
CA ALA A 95 -3.07 1.25 -14.48
C ALA A 95 -3.05 1.25 -16.01
N PHE A 96 -4.17 0.93 -16.65
CA PHE A 96 -4.28 1.01 -18.12
C PHE A 96 -4.15 2.44 -18.63
N VAL A 97 -4.86 3.41 -18.05
CA VAL A 97 -4.82 4.82 -18.47
C VAL A 97 -3.42 5.38 -18.32
N LEU A 98 -2.79 5.20 -17.15
CA LEU A 98 -1.44 5.71 -16.90
C LEU A 98 -0.38 4.97 -17.69
N GLY A 99 -0.55 3.66 -17.90
CA GLY A 99 0.32 2.88 -18.76
C GLY A 99 0.32 3.42 -20.21
N VAL A 100 -0.86 3.67 -20.76
CA VAL A 100 -0.99 4.27 -22.11
C VAL A 100 -0.41 5.68 -22.16
N LEU A 101 -0.69 6.53 -21.17
CA LEU A 101 -0.13 7.89 -21.11
C LEU A 101 1.41 7.85 -20.99
N GLY A 102 1.97 6.94 -20.18
CA GLY A 102 3.41 6.78 -20.05
C GLY A 102 4.08 6.30 -21.35
N ILE A 103 3.46 5.35 -22.06
CA ILE A 103 3.93 4.90 -23.37
C ILE A 103 3.91 6.07 -24.37
N LEU A 104 2.79 6.79 -24.48
CA LEU A 104 2.67 7.92 -25.39
C LEU A 104 3.68 9.02 -25.07
N PHE A 105 3.85 9.34 -23.79
CA PHE A 105 4.86 10.28 -23.31
C PHE A 105 6.27 9.86 -23.77
N ALA A 106 6.67 8.61 -23.50
CA ALA A 106 8.01 8.11 -23.86
C ALA A 106 8.26 8.14 -25.37
N LEU A 107 7.27 7.77 -26.18
CA LEU A 107 7.36 7.84 -27.65
C LEU A 107 7.50 9.29 -28.15
N VAL A 108 6.73 10.23 -27.57
CA VAL A 108 6.85 11.65 -27.91
C VAL A 108 8.23 12.20 -27.56
N VAL A 109 8.72 11.87 -26.34
CA VAL A 109 10.07 12.25 -25.91
C VAL A 109 11.13 11.66 -26.85
N GLY A 110 11.03 10.38 -27.24
CA GLY A 110 11.91 9.75 -28.20
C GLY A 110 11.96 10.53 -29.53
N ILE A 111 10.80 10.81 -30.14
CA ILE A 111 10.69 11.57 -31.38
C ILE A 111 11.30 12.97 -31.23
N VAL A 112 11.07 13.67 -30.14
CA VAL A 112 11.61 15.03 -29.92
C VAL A 112 13.13 14.99 -29.77
N LEU A 113 13.67 14.04 -29.01
CA LEU A 113 15.13 13.89 -28.82
C LEU A 113 15.85 13.48 -30.10
N GLU A 114 15.22 12.64 -30.95
CA GLU A 114 15.78 12.23 -32.26
C GLU A 114 15.66 13.33 -33.33
N SER A 115 14.69 14.22 -33.22
CA SER A 115 14.46 15.28 -34.22
C SER A 115 15.56 16.34 -34.31
N GLY A 116 16.51 16.34 -33.34
CA GLY A 116 17.58 17.34 -33.30
C GLY A 116 17.12 18.75 -32.94
N VAL A 117 15.89 18.91 -32.44
CA VAL A 117 15.34 20.20 -31.96
C VAL A 117 16.21 20.81 -30.87
N VAL A 118 16.83 19.96 -30.04
CA VAL A 118 17.79 20.39 -29.03
C VAL A 118 19.21 20.05 -29.49
N PRO A 119 20.01 21.05 -29.89
CA PRO A 119 21.35 20.80 -30.38
C PRO A 119 22.26 20.16 -29.34
N GLY A 120 22.96 19.08 -29.69
CA GLY A 120 23.87 18.37 -28.79
C GLY A 120 23.21 17.44 -27.79
N VAL A 121 21.92 17.22 -27.93
CA VAL A 121 21.14 16.26 -27.15
C VAL A 121 20.60 15.20 -28.10
N GLY A 122 20.89 13.94 -27.80
CA GLY A 122 20.38 12.81 -28.56
C GLY A 122 20.53 11.53 -27.74
N LEU A 123 19.73 10.54 -28.03
CA LEU A 123 19.93 9.18 -27.56
C LEU A 123 20.84 8.45 -28.54
N GLU A 124 21.79 7.65 -28.06
CA GLU A 124 22.62 6.79 -28.90
C GLU A 124 21.76 5.72 -29.61
N GLU A 125 20.70 5.27 -28.89
CA GLU A 125 19.69 4.34 -29.41
C GLU A 125 18.28 4.96 -29.32
N PRO A 126 17.42 4.72 -30.33
CA PRO A 126 16.06 5.27 -30.36
C PRO A 126 15.19 4.69 -29.24
N VAL A 127 14.25 5.49 -28.73
CA VAL A 127 13.21 4.99 -27.82
C VAL A 127 12.21 4.16 -28.63
N THR A 128 12.38 2.85 -28.57
CA THR A 128 11.45 1.90 -29.22
C THR A 128 10.14 1.78 -28.43
N VAL A 129 9.14 1.14 -29.03
CA VAL A 129 7.88 0.82 -28.33
C VAL A 129 8.14 -0.05 -27.10
N GLU A 130 9.14 -0.93 -27.15
CA GLU A 130 9.55 -1.78 -26.02
C GLU A 130 10.10 -0.94 -24.86
N GLN A 131 10.94 0.06 -25.15
CA GLN A 131 11.45 1.01 -24.14
C GLN A 131 10.31 1.84 -23.54
N ALA A 132 9.40 2.32 -24.39
CA ALA A 132 8.23 3.10 -23.97
C ALA A 132 7.29 2.29 -23.05
N LEU A 133 7.18 0.97 -23.25
CA LEU A 133 6.37 0.09 -22.43
C LEU A 133 6.83 0.11 -20.96
N PHE A 134 8.15 0.11 -20.70
CA PHE A 134 8.70 0.17 -19.34
C PHE A 134 8.40 1.52 -18.64
N VAL A 135 8.42 2.62 -19.42
CA VAL A 135 7.99 3.93 -18.89
C VAL A 135 6.50 3.92 -18.54
N GLY A 136 5.67 3.27 -19.38
CA GLY A 136 4.26 3.07 -19.10
C GLY A 136 4.01 2.23 -17.84
N ILE A 137 4.73 1.13 -17.67
CA ILE A 137 4.68 0.29 -16.47
C ILE A 137 5.09 1.11 -15.24
N ALA A 138 6.16 1.91 -15.33
CA ALA A 138 6.62 2.75 -14.23
C ALA A 138 5.59 3.81 -13.83
N ALA A 139 4.83 4.37 -14.79
CA ALA A 139 3.75 5.30 -14.50
C ALA A 139 2.51 4.62 -13.88
N ALA A 140 2.21 3.39 -14.30
CA ALA A 140 1.00 2.66 -13.92
C ALA A 140 1.05 2.08 -12.50
N LEU A 141 2.18 1.46 -12.13
CA LEU A 141 2.33 0.78 -10.84
C LEU A 141 2.59 1.76 -9.70
N SER A 142 1.93 1.52 -8.57
CA SER A 142 2.15 2.22 -7.29
C SER A 142 2.58 1.22 -6.21
N SER A 143 2.92 1.70 -5.01
CA SER A 143 3.21 0.84 -3.88
C SER A 143 3.05 1.61 -2.56
N VAL A 144 2.17 1.17 -1.67
CA VAL A 144 1.97 1.76 -0.33
C VAL A 144 3.17 1.50 0.59
N ILE A 145 3.98 0.48 0.33
CA ILE A 145 5.17 0.12 1.14
C ILE A 145 6.11 1.32 1.30
N VAL A 146 6.13 2.23 0.34
CA VAL A 146 7.00 3.42 0.38
C VAL A 146 6.58 4.42 1.45
N GLY A 147 5.28 4.58 1.69
CA GLY A 147 4.72 5.53 2.67
C GLY A 147 4.72 5.00 4.11
N THR A 148 4.55 3.69 4.30
CA THR A 148 4.30 3.09 5.61
C THR A 148 5.55 2.62 6.34
N ALA A 149 6.66 2.36 5.66
CA ALA A 149 7.84 1.70 6.21
C ALA A 149 8.60 2.47 7.32
N LEU A 150 8.40 3.80 7.46
CA LEU A 150 9.02 4.59 8.53
C LEU A 150 8.04 5.22 9.51
N PHE A 151 6.81 5.40 9.07
CA PHE A 151 5.75 6.01 9.85
C PHE A 151 4.53 5.12 9.71
N ALA A 152 4.59 3.91 10.30
CA ALA A 152 3.38 3.13 10.52
C ALA A 152 2.42 4.03 11.31
N LYS A 153 1.64 4.85 10.60
CA LYS A 153 0.38 5.32 11.16
C LYS A 153 -0.33 4.03 11.55
N PRO A 154 -0.80 3.89 12.78
CA PRO A 154 -1.66 2.77 13.13
C PRO A 154 -2.71 2.70 12.02
N GLN A 155 -3.00 1.49 11.51
CA GLN A 155 -4.05 1.29 10.51
C GLN A 155 -5.26 2.08 10.98
N SER A 156 -5.51 3.22 10.33
CA SER A 156 -6.70 4.00 10.62
C SER A 156 -7.86 3.26 9.98
N ASP A 157 -8.95 3.09 10.72
CA ASP A 157 -10.17 2.46 10.22
C ASP A 157 -10.91 3.40 9.23
N ILE A 158 -10.16 4.10 8.36
CA ILE A 158 -10.66 5.15 7.45
C ILE A 158 -10.71 4.62 6.02
N VAL A 159 -11.74 5.04 5.28
CA VAL A 159 -12.04 4.59 3.92
C VAL A 159 -10.88 4.79 2.96
N HIS A 160 -10.17 5.91 3.01
CA HIS A 160 -9.06 6.18 2.07
C HIS A 160 -7.83 5.28 2.29
N ASP A 161 -7.53 4.86 3.53
CA ASP A 161 -6.45 3.90 3.80
C ASP A 161 -6.80 2.51 3.25
N TYR A 162 -8.06 2.10 3.40
CA TYR A 162 -8.56 0.86 2.81
C TYR A 162 -8.46 0.92 1.27
N LEU A 163 -8.95 1.99 0.64
CA LEU A 163 -8.92 2.16 -0.81
C LEU A 163 -7.49 2.15 -1.37
N SER A 164 -6.56 2.85 -0.71
CA SER A 164 -5.17 2.88 -1.15
C SER A 164 -4.52 1.50 -1.06
N SER A 165 -4.78 0.74 0.02
CA SER A 165 -4.28 -0.62 0.20
C SER A 165 -4.84 -1.61 -0.83
N GLU A 166 -6.14 -1.52 -1.16
CA GLU A 166 -6.78 -2.35 -2.19
C GLU A 166 -6.20 -2.08 -3.58
N ILE A 167 -6.09 -0.79 -3.97
CA ILE A 167 -5.51 -0.40 -5.26
C ILE A 167 -4.05 -0.84 -5.36
N ASP A 168 -3.30 -0.73 -4.28
CA ASP A 168 -1.91 -1.17 -4.20
C ASP A 168 -1.78 -2.68 -4.38
N SER A 169 -2.58 -3.46 -3.66
CA SER A 169 -2.59 -4.91 -3.78
C SER A 169 -2.82 -5.37 -5.23
N VAL A 170 -3.76 -4.75 -5.94
CA VAL A 170 -3.99 -5.05 -7.37
C VAL A 170 -2.79 -4.66 -8.23
N SER A 171 -2.16 -3.52 -7.94
CA SER A 171 -0.96 -3.06 -8.64
C SER A 171 0.21 -4.02 -8.46
N ASP A 172 0.37 -4.58 -7.27
CA ASP A 172 1.40 -5.56 -6.93
C ASP A 172 1.17 -6.89 -7.67
N PHE A 173 -0.06 -7.39 -7.75
CA PHE A 173 -0.40 -8.55 -8.58
C PHE A 173 -0.11 -8.31 -10.07
N LEU A 174 -0.45 -7.13 -10.57
CA LEU A 174 -0.15 -6.73 -11.95
C LEU A 174 1.35 -6.69 -12.19
N ALA A 175 2.14 -6.19 -11.23
CA ALA A 175 3.59 -6.14 -11.31
C ALA A 175 4.22 -7.54 -11.40
N VAL A 176 3.73 -8.49 -10.62
CA VAL A 176 4.18 -9.89 -10.70
C VAL A 176 3.88 -10.49 -12.09
N PHE A 177 2.68 -10.23 -12.63
CA PHE A 177 2.35 -10.66 -13.99
C PHE A 177 3.29 -10.05 -15.04
N VAL A 178 3.59 -8.75 -14.91
CA VAL A 178 4.56 -8.05 -15.78
C VAL A 178 5.95 -8.68 -15.65
N LEU A 179 6.41 -9.00 -14.44
CA LEU A 179 7.69 -9.65 -14.22
C LEU A 179 7.77 -11.03 -14.88
N LEU A 180 6.68 -11.81 -14.87
CA LEU A 180 6.60 -13.08 -15.59
C LEU A 180 6.77 -12.89 -17.11
N VAL A 181 6.19 -11.83 -17.68
CA VAL A 181 6.35 -11.52 -19.12
C VAL A 181 7.77 -11.04 -19.42
N VAL A 182 8.32 -10.15 -18.60
CA VAL A 182 9.68 -9.60 -18.75
C VAL A 182 10.74 -10.70 -18.62
N SER A 183 10.51 -11.69 -17.75
CA SER A 183 11.45 -12.81 -17.55
C SER A 183 11.69 -13.66 -18.81
N ALA A 184 10.84 -13.53 -19.86
CA ALA A 184 11.08 -14.17 -21.14
C ALA A 184 12.28 -13.56 -21.92
N GLY A 185 12.79 -12.40 -21.50
CA GLY A 185 13.90 -11.70 -22.14
C GLY A 185 13.60 -11.20 -23.57
N THR A 186 12.36 -11.34 -24.03
CA THR A 186 11.89 -10.94 -25.35
C THR A 186 10.37 -10.86 -25.37
N PHE A 187 9.83 -10.05 -26.28
CA PHE A 187 8.38 -9.93 -26.49
C PHE A 187 7.83 -10.88 -27.57
N ALA A 188 8.59 -11.90 -27.98
CA ALA A 188 8.10 -12.94 -28.88
C ALA A 188 7.18 -13.94 -28.14
N LEU A 189 6.12 -14.40 -28.81
CA LEU A 189 5.08 -15.23 -28.17
C LEU A 189 5.59 -16.60 -27.69
N ASP A 190 6.47 -17.26 -28.45
CA ASP A 190 6.97 -18.60 -28.10
C ASP A 190 7.84 -18.61 -26.83
N PRO A 191 8.85 -17.72 -26.65
CA PRO A 191 9.56 -17.59 -25.40
C PRO A 191 8.67 -17.21 -24.23
N ILE A 192 7.75 -16.24 -24.41
CA ILE A 192 6.80 -15.84 -23.35
C ILE A 192 5.95 -17.06 -22.92
N ALA A 193 5.41 -17.83 -23.86
CA ALA A 193 4.60 -19.00 -23.55
C ALA A 193 5.41 -20.07 -22.79
N THR A 194 6.68 -20.25 -23.13
CA THR A 194 7.60 -21.20 -22.48
C THR A 194 7.89 -20.74 -21.04
N GLN A 195 8.27 -19.47 -20.84
CA GLN A 195 8.55 -18.91 -19.52
C GLN A 195 7.31 -18.89 -18.64
N PHE A 196 6.15 -18.58 -19.22
CA PHE A 196 4.87 -18.66 -18.52
C PHE A 196 4.57 -20.11 -18.09
N GLY A 197 4.87 -21.11 -18.92
CA GLY A 197 4.77 -22.51 -18.59
C GLY A 197 5.66 -22.92 -17.41
N TYR A 198 6.90 -22.45 -17.35
CA TYR A 198 7.81 -22.67 -16.23
C TYR A 198 7.33 -21.95 -14.97
N GLY A 199 6.85 -20.71 -15.10
CA GLY A 199 6.24 -19.97 -13.99
C GLY A 199 5.04 -20.72 -13.40
N VAL A 200 4.11 -21.19 -14.23
CA VAL A 200 2.95 -21.99 -13.79
C VAL A 200 3.40 -23.29 -13.11
N MET A 201 4.46 -23.93 -13.60
CA MET A 201 5.01 -25.14 -12.98
C MET A 201 5.58 -24.85 -11.60
N LEU A 202 6.34 -23.76 -11.42
CA LEU A 202 6.88 -23.34 -10.12
C LEU A 202 5.75 -22.96 -9.14
N LEU A 203 4.74 -22.23 -9.60
CA LEU A 203 3.55 -21.89 -8.81
C LEU A 203 2.76 -23.15 -8.41
N GLY A 204 2.62 -24.12 -9.32
CA GLY A 204 2.00 -25.40 -9.01
C GLY A 204 2.77 -26.18 -7.95
N ALA A 205 4.11 -26.20 -8.04
CA ALA A 205 4.97 -26.80 -7.03
C ALA A 205 4.82 -26.07 -5.66
N ALA A 206 4.76 -24.73 -5.67
CA ALA A 206 4.54 -23.93 -4.48
C ALA A 206 3.21 -24.29 -3.78
N ILE A 207 2.11 -24.40 -4.54
CA ILE A 207 0.79 -24.78 -4.01
C ILE A 207 0.85 -26.21 -3.42
N VAL A 208 1.52 -27.15 -4.06
CA VAL A 208 1.68 -28.52 -3.55
C VAL A 208 2.47 -28.51 -2.24
N ILE A 209 3.56 -27.74 -2.17
CA ILE A 209 4.37 -27.63 -0.97
C ILE A 209 3.56 -26.97 0.16
N ASN A 210 2.91 -25.85 -0.11
CA ASN A 210 2.06 -25.16 0.86
C ASN A 210 1.01 -26.10 1.46
N ARG A 211 0.32 -26.87 0.60
CA ARG A 211 -0.80 -27.71 1.03
C ARG A 211 -0.38 -28.99 1.75
N TYR A 212 0.73 -29.62 1.34
CA TYR A 212 1.07 -30.98 1.79
C TYR A 212 2.39 -31.08 2.54
N LEU A 213 3.41 -30.31 2.16
CA LEU A 213 4.76 -30.42 2.73
C LEU A 213 4.99 -29.41 3.85
N PHE A 214 4.41 -28.23 3.78
CA PHE A 214 4.63 -27.18 4.76
C PHE A 214 4.26 -27.63 6.18
N GLY A 215 3.13 -28.31 6.37
CA GLY A 215 2.74 -28.88 7.66
C GLY A 215 3.64 -30.02 8.17
N ILE A 216 4.50 -30.59 7.32
CA ILE A 216 5.56 -31.53 7.75
C ILE A 216 6.76 -30.73 8.26
N MET A 217 7.17 -29.69 7.55
CA MET A 217 8.22 -28.74 7.98
C MET A 217 7.88 -28.17 9.35
N GLU A 218 6.66 -27.68 9.51
CA GLU A 218 6.09 -27.13 10.73
C GLU A 218 6.22 -28.11 11.91
N ARG A 219 5.83 -29.36 11.72
CA ARG A 219 5.96 -30.41 12.74
C ARG A 219 7.41 -30.76 13.09
N LEU A 220 8.31 -30.70 12.11
CA LEU A 220 9.73 -30.98 12.34
C LEU A 220 10.44 -29.79 13.03
N ALA A 221 10.00 -28.58 12.75
CA ALA A 221 10.51 -27.34 13.36
C ALA A 221 9.81 -27.03 14.69
N SER A 222 8.78 -27.82 15.09
CA SER A 222 7.93 -27.50 16.24
C SER A 222 8.75 -27.24 17.51
N GLY A 223 8.59 -26.03 18.06
CA GLY A 223 9.29 -25.54 19.26
C GLY A 223 10.56 -24.74 19.01
N SER A 224 10.93 -24.43 17.74
CA SER A 224 12.05 -23.53 17.44
C SER A 224 11.68 -22.63 16.24
N ASP A 225 11.49 -21.33 16.53
CA ASP A 225 11.23 -20.30 15.51
C ASP A 225 12.43 -20.12 14.59
N GLU A 226 13.65 -20.29 15.10
CA GLU A 226 14.88 -20.24 14.32
C GLU A 226 14.94 -21.37 13.29
N ALA A 227 14.55 -22.59 13.68
CA ALA A 227 14.53 -23.73 12.76
C ALA A 227 13.48 -23.52 11.66
N MET A 228 12.34 -22.93 11.99
CA MET A 228 11.30 -22.57 11.03
C MET A 228 11.77 -21.48 10.07
N LEU A 229 12.37 -20.40 10.57
CA LEU A 229 12.93 -19.33 9.75
C LEU A 229 14.00 -19.85 8.77
N ILE A 230 14.94 -20.68 9.26
CA ILE A 230 15.97 -21.32 8.41
C ILE A 230 15.32 -22.21 7.33
N SER A 231 14.26 -22.95 7.68
CA SER A 231 13.55 -23.82 6.74
C SER A 231 12.84 -23.01 5.64
N ILE A 232 12.27 -21.86 5.99
CA ILE A 232 11.64 -20.92 5.03
C ILE A 232 12.70 -20.33 4.10
N VAL A 233 13.86 -19.91 4.62
CA VAL A 233 14.97 -19.41 3.79
C VAL A 233 15.55 -20.51 2.91
N ALA A 234 15.66 -21.75 3.42
CA ALA A 234 16.09 -22.89 2.63
C ALA A 234 15.12 -23.19 1.47
N LEU A 235 13.81 -23.04 1.71
CA LEU A 235 12.78 -23.17 0.68
C LEU A 235 12.96 -22.11 -0.43
N LEU A 236 13.23 -20.86 -0.07
CA LEU A 236 13.59 -19.80 -1.02
C LEU A 236 14.76 -20.24 -1.90
N ILE A 237 15.87 -20.70 -1.30
CA ILE A 237 17.07 -21.11 -2.04
C ILE A 237 16.75 -22.26 -3.01
N VAL A 238 15.92 -23.23 -2.60
CA VAL A 238 15.49 -24.33 -3.48
C VAL A 238 14.73 -23.82 -4.68
N PHE A 239 13.81 -22.89 -4.51
CA PHE A 239 13.05 -22.31 -5.62
C PHE A 239 13.92 -21.42 -6.52
N LEU A 240 14.86 -20.67 -5.96
CA LEU A 240 15.83 -19.90 -6.77
C LEU A 240 16.68 -20.85 -7.64
N ALA A 241 17.19 -21.94 -7.05
CA ALA A 241 17.94 -22.95 -7.79
C ALA A 241 17.07 -23.66 -8.85
N ALA A 242 15.81 -23.91 -8.57
CA ALA A 242 14.87 -24.47 -9.55
C ALA A 242 14.58 -23.50 -10.70
N ALA A 243 14.44 -22.20 -10.43
CA ALA A 243 14.28 -21.17 -11.45
C ALA A 243 15.51 -21.07 -12.35
N ASP A 244 16.70 -21.04 -11.77
CA ASP A 244 17.98 -21.05 -12.50
C ASP A 244 18.13 -22.30 -13.36
N PHE A 245 17.79 -23.48 -12.83
CA PHE A 245 17.80 -24.73 -13.60
C PHE A 245 16.85 -24.75 -14.81
N LEU A 246 15.71 -24.03 -14.69
CA LEU A 246 14.71 -23.89 -15.76
C LEU A 246 15.03 -22.75 -16.72
N ASP A 247 16.16 -22.07 -16.53
CA ASP A 247 16.54 -20.87 -17.29
C ASP A 247 15.42 -19.81 -17.28
N THR A 248 14.81 -19.62 -16.09
CA THR A 248 13.78 -18.58 -15.85
C THR A 248 14.27 -17.57 -14.81
N SER A 249 13.59 -16.43 -14.73
CA SER A 249 13.99 -15.38 -13.77
C SER A 249 13.93 -15.86 -12.32
N ILE A 250 14.96 -15.52 -11.55
CA ILE A 250 14.99 -15.76 -10.10
C ILE A 250 13.84 -15.08 -9.37
N VAL A 251 13.28 -14.01 -9.93
CA VAL A 251 12.11 -13.28 -9.40
C VAL A 251 10.89 -14.19 -9.35
N VAL A 252 10.67 -14.99 -10.41
CA VAL A 252 9.59 -15.98 -10.49
C VAL A 252 9.78 -17.08 -9.46
N GLY A 253 11.02 -17.55 -9.29
CA GLY A 253 11.37 -18.52 -8.26
C GLY A 253 11.11 -18.01 -6.85
N ALA A 254 11.56 -16.77 -6.57
CA ALA A 254 11.34 -16.11 -5.29
C ALA A 254 9.86 -15.91 -4.97
N PHE A 255 9.07 -15.49 -5.95
CA PHE A 255 7.62 -15.35 -5.82
C PHE A 255 6.93 -16.69 -5.51
N ALA A 256 7.27 -17.72 -6.26
CA ALA A 256 6.73 -19.06 -6.01
C ALA A 256 7.14 -19.60 -4.62
N ALA A 257 8.38 -19.34 -4.18
CA ALA A 257 8.83 -19.74 -2.85
C ALA A 257 7.98 -19.08 -1.74
N GLY A 258 7.64 -17.80 -1.86
CA GLY A 258 6.81 -17.11 -0.89
C GLY A 258 5.40 -17.70 -0.80
N LEU A 259 4.76 -18.00 -1.94
CA LEU A 259 3.46 -18.66 -1.98
C LEU A 259 3.47 -20.09 -1.40
N ALA A 260 4.64 -20.74 -1.34
CA ALA A 260 4.79 -22.05 -0.72
C ALA A 260 4.77 -21.99 0.83
N VAL A 261 4.98 -20.82 1.42
CA VAL A 261 4.88 -20.57 2.86
C VAL A 261 3.40 -20.44 3.23
N ARG A 262 2.98 -21.08 4.31
CA ARG A 262 1.61 -20.93 4.84
C ARG A 262 1.56 -19.75 5.78
N ASP A 263 0.67 -18.84 5.50
CA ASP A 263 0.40 -17.72 6.39
C ASP A 263 -0.43 -18.19 7.60
N ASN A 264 0.17 -18.11 8.79
CA ASN A 264 -0.52 -18.29 10.07
C ASN A 264 0.07 -17.30 11.09
N PRO A 265 -0.30 -16.00 11.00
CA PRO A 265 0.32 -14.94 11.80
C PRO A 265 0.11 -15.11 13.31
N VAL A 266 -0.89 -15.87 13.72
CA VAL A 266 -1.17 -16.11 15.16
C VAL A 266 -0.19 -17.11 15.75
N GLU A 267 0.23 -18.11 14.97
CA GLU A 267 1.07 -19.22 15.46
C GLU A 267 2.57 -18.92 15.30
N TYR A 268 2.95 -18.05 14.35
CA TYR A 268 4.35 -17.79 13.94
C TYR A 268 4.73 -16.31 13.95
N SER A 269 4.18 -15.50 14.86
CA SER A 269 4.45 -14.05 14.89
C SER A 269 5.95 -13.72 14.98
N GLU A 270 6.74 -14.51 15.75
CA GLU A 270 8.19 -14.29 15.88
C GLU A 270 8.94 -14.67 14.60
N VAL A 271 8.52 -15.71 13.88
CA VAL A 271 9.10 -16.10 12.58
C VAL A 271 8.85 -14.99 11.54
N PHE A 272 7.64 -14.44 11.48
CA PHE A 272 7.30 -13.35 10.58
C PHE A 272 8.05 -12.05 10.94
N ASN A 273 8.22 -11.74 12.22
CA ASN A 273 9.05 -10.63 12.67
C ASN A 273 10.52 -10.80 12.26
N GLY A 274 11.05 -12.02 12.38
CA GLY A 274 12.38 -12.36 11.89
C GLY A 274 12.49 -12.20 10.37
N LEU A 275 11.49 -12.65 9.61
CA LEU A 275 11.44 -12.51 8.17
C LEU A 275 11.37 -11.04 7.72
N ASN A 276 10.56 -10.22 8.41
CA ASN A 276 10.48 -8.79 8.16
C ASN A 276 11.81 -8.08 8.42
N SER A 277 12.54 -8.45 9.47
CA SER A 277 13.86 -7.90 9.74
C SER A 277 14.88 -8.25 8.64
N ILE A 278 14.83 -9.47 8.11
CA ILE A 278 15.62 -9.89 6.96
C ILE A 278 15.21 -9.10 5.71
N GLN A 279 13.93 -8.91 5.48
CA GLN A 279 13.40 -8.11 4.38
C GLN A 279 13.96 -6.69 4.40
N GLU A 280 13.88 -5.99 5.53
CA GLU A 280 14.38 -4.62 5.67
C GLU A 280 15.86 -4.50 5.30
N PHE A 281 16.67 -5.51 5.69
CA PHE A 281 18.08 -5.56 5.33
C PHE A 281 18.28 -5.68 3.81
N PHE A 282 17.55 -6.56 3.13
CA PHE A 282 17.66 -6.72 1.68
C PHE A 282 17.02 -5.59 0.89
N VAL A 283 15.96 -4.96 1.40
CA VAL A 283 15.40 -3.70 0.89
C VAL A 283 16.48 -2.61 0.86
N ALA A 284 17.26 -2.49 1.95
CA ALA A 284 18.33 -1.51 2.01
C ALA A 284 19.43 -1.78 0.98
N ILE A 285 19.85 -3.03 0.82
CA ILE A 285 20.83 -3.43 -0.21
C ILE A 285 20.28 -3.10 -1.59
N PHE A 286 19.04 -3.52 -1.89
CA PHE A 286 18.44 -3.36 -3.21
C PHE A 286 18.34 -1.89 -3.63
N PHE A 287 17.67 -1.05 -2.83
CA PHE A 287 17.44 0.34 -3.23
C PHE A 287 18.73 1.19 -3.22
N ALA A 288 19.65 0.92 -2.30
CA ALA A 288 20.96 1.58 -2.35
C ALA A 288 21.78 1.15 -3.58
N THR A 289 21.71 -0.11 -3.96
CA THR A 289 22.41 -0.61 -5.15
C THR A 289 21.81 -0.04 -6.44
N VAL A 290 20.48 -0.02 -6.55
CA VAL A 290 19.78 0.55 -7.70
C VAL A 290 20.08 2.03 -7.84
N GLY A 291 20.09 2.78 -6.73
CA GLY A 291 20.51 4.17 -6.73
C GLY A 291 21.96 4.38 -7.20
N ALA A 292 22.85 3.46 -6.84
CA ALA A 292 24.27 3.54 -7.22
C ALA A 292 24.53 3.26 -8.70
N LEU A 293 23.59 2.62 -9.40
CA LEU A 293 23.66 2.42 -10.85
C LEU A 293 23.33 3.68 -11.68
N VAL A 294 22.73 4.72 -11.07
CA VAL A 294 22.39 5.96 -11.77
C VAL A 294 23.59 6.89 -11.82
N THR A 295 23.92 7.35 -13.02
CA THR A 295 25.03 8.28 -13.27
C THR A 295 24.53 9.73 -13.34
N LEU A 296 24.95 10.55 -12.36
CA LEU A 296 24.67 11.98 -12.37
C LEU A 296 25.85 12.77 -12.93
N PRO A 297 25.60 13.87 -13.65
CA PRO A 297 26.67 14.74 -14.13
C PRO A 297 27.43 15.36 -12.95
N SER A 298 28.77 15.16 -12.90
CA SER A 298 29.56 15.74 -11.82
C SER A 298 29.62 17.27 -11.93
N PRO A 299 29.49 18.04 -10.84
CA PRO A 299 29.54 19.50 -10.87
C PRO A 299 30.85 20.04 -11.48
N LEU A 300 31.95 19.33 -11.28
CA LEU A 300 33.25 19.72 -11.81
C LEU A 300 33.31 19.55 -13.34
N ALA A 301 32.75 18.47 -13.88
CA ALA A 301 32.69 18.23 -15.31
C ALA A 301 31.72 19.23 -15.99
N VAL A 302 30.59 19.55 -15.35
CA VAL A 302 29.65 20.55 -15.85
C VAL A 302 30.31 21.95 -15.95
N THR A 303 31.17 22.32 -15.02
CA THR A 303 31.88 23.61 -15.09
C THR A 303 32.96 23.62 -16.16
N ALA A 304 33.54 22.47 -16.51
CA ALA A 304 34.58 22.33 -17.53
C ALA A 304 34.00 22.33 -18.96
N ASP A 305 32.99 21.53 -19.23
CA ASP A 305 32.25 21.49 -20.50
C ASP A 305 30.77 21.17 -20.24
N PRO A 306 29.92 22.21 -20.15
CA PRO A 306 28.49 22.03 -19.88
C PRO A 306 27.78 21.21 -20.96
N SER A 307 28.14 21.40 -22.22
CA SER A 307 27.44 20.75 -23.34
C SER A 307 27.75 19.26 -23.44
N ALA A 308 29.01 18.88 -23.28
CA ALA A 308 29.43 17.49 -23.29
C ALA A 308 28.95 16.71 -22.05
N THR A 309 28.78 17.40 -20.92
CA THR A 309 28.37 16.76 -19.66
C THR A 309 26.86 16.68 -19.49
N LEU A 310 26.14 17.74 -19.82
CA LEU A 310 24.66 17.79 -19.67
C LEU A 310 23.93 17.16 -20.84
N GLY A 311 24.51 17.17 -22.05
CA GLY A 311 23.88 16.60 -23.25
C GLY A 311 23.37 15.17 -23.05
N PRO A 312 24.19 14.20 -22.58
CA PRO A 312 23.76 12.83 -22.30
C PRO A 312 22.74 12.70 -21.16
N PHE A 313 22.73 13.66 -20.21
CA PHE A 313 21.83 13.63 -19.05
C PHE A 313 20.43 14.21 -19.38
N VAL A 314 20.27 15.00 -20.43
CA VAL A 314 18.97 15.59 -20.79
C VAL A 314 17.89 14.55 -21.06
N PRO A 315 18.12 13.44 -21.78
CA PRO A 315 17.13 12.37 -21.92
C PRO A 315 16.68 11.79 -20.59
N VAL A 316 17.63 11.48 -19.70
CA VAL A 316 17.37 10.95 -18.34
C VAL A 316 16.48 11.92 -17.56
N ALA A 317 16.88 13.20 -17.51
CA ALA A 317 16.12 14.23 -16.80
C ALA A 317 14.73 14.46 -17.38
N THR A 318 14.58 14.39 -18.72
CA THR A 318 13.28 14.57 -19.39
C THR A 318 12.34 13.42 -19.07
N ILE A 319 12.81 12.17 -19.14
CA ILE A 319 12.03 10.98 -18.77
C ILE A 319 11.65 11.05 -17.29
N ALA A 320 12.62 11.37 -16.41
CA ALA A 320 12.36 11.48 -14.98
C ALA A 320 11.31 12.55 -14.66
N LEU A 321 11.45 13.76 -15.21
CA LEU A 321 10.50 14.85 -14.99
C LEU A 321 9.09 14.51 -15.48
N GLY A 322 8.98 13.91 -16.67
CA GLY A 322 7.68 13.53 -17.21
C GLY A 322 7.02 12.42 -16.39
N LEU A 323 7.77 11.41 -15.92
CA LEU A 323 7.25 10.39 -15.01
C LEU A 323 6.81 10.99 -13.67
N VAL A 324 7.58 11.93 -13.11
CA VAL A 324 7.19 12.64 -11.88
C VAL A 324 5.87 13.40 -12.10
N VAL A 325 5.70 14.09 -13.23
CA VAL A 325 4.43 14.78 -13.55
C VAL A 325 3.29 13.78 -13.72
N LEU A 326 3.53 12.65 -14.41
CA LEU A 326 2.52 11.60 -14.59
C LEU A 326 2.09 10.98 -13.25
N THR A 327 3.01 10.75 -12.34
CA THR A 327 2.71 10.08 -11.08
C THR A 327 2.23 11.04 -9.99
N VAL A 328 2.88 12.19 -9.81
CA VAL A 328 2.56 13.12 -8.70
C VAL A 328 1.35 14.00 -9.02
N VAL A 329 1.09 14.29 -10.32
CA VAL A 329 -0.01 15.18 -10.69
C VAL A 329 -1.15 14.45 -11.40
N ILE A 330 -0.85 13.68 -12.45
CA ILE A 330 -1.90 13.08 -13.29
C ILE A 330 -2.53 11.87 -12.60
N LYS A 331 -1.74 11.03 -11.96
CA LYS A 331 -2.22 9.80 -11.28
C LYS A 331 -3.24 10.09 -10.17
N PRO A 332 -3.00 11.03 -9.22
CA PRO A 332 -4.01 11.40 -8.23
C PRO A 332 -5.33 11.87 -8.85
N ILE A 333 -5.26 12.63 -9.95
CA ILE A 333 -6.45 13.10 -10.65
C ILE A 333 -7.21 11.92 -11.26
N VAL A 334 -6.51 10.98 -11.91
CA VAL A 334 -7.14 9.80 -12.52
C VAL A 334 -7.81 8.93 -11.45
N ILE A 335 -7.09 8.63 -10.35
CA ILE A 335 -7.63 7.84 -9.24
C ILE A 335 -8.82 8.55 -8.60
N GLY A 336 -8.68 9.85 -8.29
CA GLY A 336 -9.74 10.65 -7.68
C GLY A 336 -11.01 10.68 -8.52
N VAL A 337 -10.89 10.94 -9.83
CA VAL A 337 -12.04 10.92 -10.75
C VAL A 337 -12.70 9.55 -10.82
N LEU A 338 -11.92 8.46 -10.88
CA LEU A 338 -12.46 7.12 -10.93
C LEU A 338 -13.17 6.74 -9.62
N LEU A 339 -12.64 7.11 -8.47
CA LEU A 339 -13.27 6.84 -7.16
C LEU A 339 -14.56 7.64 -6.99
N VAL A 340 -14.57 8.94 -7.34
CA VAL A 340 -15.80 9.76 -7.32
C VAL A 340 -16.85 9.17 -8.26
N TYR A 341 -16.46 8.71 -9.46
CA TYR A 341 -17.40 8.05 -10.37
C TYR A 341 -17.99 6.75 -9.80
N ASN A 342 -17.25 6.05 -8.92
CA ASN A 342 -17.70 4.86 -8.20
C ASN A 342 -18.50 5.18 -6.90
N GLY A 343 -18.76 6.45 -6.62
CA GLY A 343 -19.63 6.89 -5.51
C GLY A 343 -18.91 7.19 -4.21
N TYR A 344 -17.57 7.21 -4.20
CA TYR A 344 -16.79 7.65 -3.03
C TYR A 344 -16.80 9.17 -2.92
N ASP A 345 -16.75 9.67 -1.69
CA ASP A 345 -16.69 11.10 -1.43
C ASP A 345 -15.39 11.75 -1.98
N ARG A 346 -15.42 13.05 -2.20
CA ARG A 346 -14.32 13.79 -2.83
C ARG A 346 -13.05 13.80 -1.99
N ARG A 347 -13.21 13.85 -0.65
CA ARG A 347 -12.08 13.87 0.26
C ARG A 347 -11.37 12.52 0.25
N SER A 348 -12.09 11.41 0.49
CA SER A 348 -11.51 10.06 0.44
C SER A 348 -10.89 9.77 -0.92
N ALA A 349 -11.54 10.16 -2.03
CA ALA A 349 -11.02 9.98 -3.38
C ALA A 349 -9.72 10.78 -3.64
N THR A 350 -9.66 12.04 -3.18
CA THR A 350 -8.47 12.89 -3.35
C THR A 350 -7.31 12.39 -2.51
N VAL A 351 -7.54 12.11 -1.22
CA VAL A 351 -6.50 11.63 -0.30
C VAL A 351 -5.96 10.28 -0.74
N THR A 352 -6.83 9.33 -1.18
CA THR A 352 -6.39 8.05 -1.79
C THR A 352 -5.47 8.29 -2.99
N GLY A 353 -5.84 9.21 -3.88
CA GLY A 353 -5.00 9.57 -5.03
C GLY A 353 -3.64 10.12 -4.62
N LEU A 354 -3.59 11.01 -3.61
CA LEU A 354 -2.35 11.58 -3.08
C LEU A 354 -1.47 10.55 -2.36
N THR A 355 -2.06 9.52 -1.76
CA THR A 355 -1.31 8.42 -1.13
C THR A 355 -0.59 7.57 -2.17
N LEU A 356 -1.11 7.46 -3.40
CA LEU A 356 -0.59 6.61 -4.48
C LEU A 356 0.18 7.41 -5.55
N ASP A 357 0.59 8.63 -5.29
CA ASP A 357 1.13 9.62 -6.24
C ASP A 357 2.63 9.45 -6.59
N HIS A 358 3.15 8.24 -6.56
CA HIS A 358 4.57 7.98 -6.83
C HIS A 358 4.78 6.76 -7.74
N VAL A 359 6.03 6.61 -8.20
CA VAL A 359 6.50 5.40 -8.90
C VAL A 359 6.67 4.29 -7.88
N GLY A 360 6.01 3.16 -8.07
CA GLY A 360 6.03 2.04 -7.12
C GLY A 360 7.38 1.34 -7.02
N ALA A 361 7.61 0.66 -5.89
CA ALA A 361 8.80 -0.16 -5.66
C ALA A 361 8.92 -1.29 -6.70
N PHE A 362 7.81 -1.90 -7.10
CA PHE A 362 7.80 -2.92 -8.14
C PHE A 362 8.16 -2.37 -9.53
N SER A 363 7.88 -1.11 -9.83
CA SER A 363 8.37 -0.46 -11.05
C SER A 363 9.88 -0.44 -11.14
N VAL A 364 10.55 -0.21 -9.99
CA VAL A 364 12.02 -0.26 -9.87
C VAL A 364 12.53 -1.69 -10.07
N ILE A 365 11.82 -2.70 -9.53
CA ILE A 365 12.16 -4.12 -9.73
C ILE A 365 12.03 -4.51 -11.20
N VAL A 366 10.94 -4.12 -11.85
CA VAL A 366 10.74 -4.37 -13.30
C VAL A 366 11.82 -3.70 -14.13
N ALA A 367 12.18 -2.46 -13.82
CA ALA A 367 13.20 -1.71 -14.55
C ALA A 367 14.59 -2.34 -14.44
N ILE A 368 15.01 -2.79 -13.25
CA ILE A 368 16.31 -3.42 -13.08
C ILE A 368 16.36 -4.81 -13.73
N GLU A 369 15.28 -5.60 -13.66
CA GLU A 369 15.21 -6.89 -14.33
C GLU A 369 15.27 -6.71 -15.86
N ALA A 370 14.56 -5.72 -16.39
CA ALA A 370 14.62 -5.38 -17.80
C ALA A 370 16.01 -4.91 -18.26
N LEU A 371 16.73 -4.15 -17.41
CA LEU A 371 18.11 -3.75 -17.69
C LEU A 371 19.05 -4.98 -17.71
N ILE A 372 18.91 -5.87 -16.73
CA ILE A 372 19.73 -7.11 -16.64
C ILE A 372 19.53 -8.00 -17.86
N LEU A 373 18.30 -8.08 -18.37
CA LEU A 373 17.94 -8.86 -19.56
C LEU A 373 18.26 -8.15 -20.90
N GLY A 374 18.77 -6.90 -20.85
CA GLY A 374 19.08 -6.11 -22.03
C GLY A 374 17.83 -5.59 -22.78
N LEU A 375 16.66 -5.59 -22.15
CA LEU A 375 15.41 -5.09 -22.70
C LEU A 375 15.26 -3.58 -22.52
N LEU A 376 16.02 -2.98 -21.60
CA LEU A 376 15.94 -1.57 -21.26
C LEU A 376 17.31 -0.89 -21.43
N ILE A 377 17.35 0.23 -22.12
CA ILE A 377 18.56 1.03 -22.28
C ILE A 377 18.84 1.87 -21.03
N GLU A 378 20.13 2.12 -20.75
CA GLU A 378 20.56 2.84 -19.54
C GLU A 378 19.86 4.18 -19.33
N PRO A 379 19.71 5.09 -20.32
CA PRO A 379 19.04 6.38 -20.07
C PRO A 379 17.58 6.28 -19.65
N VAL A 380 16.84 5.28 -20.13
CA VAL A 380 15.44 5.05 -19.73
C VAL A 380 15.40 4.46 -18.32
N PHE A 381 16.28 3.52 -18.01
CA PHE A 381 16.43 2.96 -16.66
C PHE A 381 16.75 4.06 -15.64
N GLU A 382 17.81 4.85 -15.88
CA GLU A 382 18.20 5.95 -15.00
C GLU A 382 17.07 6.97 -14.79
N GLY A 383 16.32 7.28 -15.87
CA GLY A 383 15.16 8.15 -15.82
C GLY A 383 14.05 7.62 -14.92
N ILE A 384 13.76 6.31 -14.98
CA ILE A 384 12.77 5.64 -14.11
C ILE A 384 13.23 5.68 -12.65
N ILE A 385 14.50 5.36 -12.36
CA ILE A 385 15.02 5.34 -10.99
C ILE A 385 15.04 6.74 -10.38
N LEU A 386 15.46 7.74 -11.16
CA LEU A 386 15.44 9.13 -10.71
C LEU A 386 14.02 9.62 -10.47
N ALA A 387 13.08 9.26 -11.34
CA ALA A 387 11.66 9.54 -11.13
C ALA A 387 11.12 8.89 -9.86
N ALA A 388 11.48 7.62 -9.61
CA ALA A 388 11.08 6.93 -8.39
C ALA A 388 11.59 7.66 -7.14
N ALA A 389 12.89 7.99 -7.07
CA ALA A 389 13.45 8.71 -5.94
C ALA A 389 12.74 10.06 -5.70
N VAL A 390 12.55 10.86 -6.76
CA VAL A 390 11.94 12.19 -6.66
C VAL A 390 10.46 12.11 -6.33
N SER A 391 9.70 11.24 -7.01
CA SER A 391 8.26 11.10 -6.76
C SER A 391 7.97 10.57 -5.34
N MET A 392 8.77 9.62 -4.85
CA MET A 392 8.63 9.11 -3.47
C MET A 392 8.94 10.17 -2.40
N ILE A 393 9.89 11.08 -2.66
CA ILE A 393 10.16 12.22 -1.76
C ILE A 393 8.99 13.20 -1.79
N LEU A 394 8.46 13.51 -2.97
CA LEU A 394 7.31 14.39 -3.12
C LEU A 394 6.06 13.78 -2.51
N SER A 395 5.84 12.48 -2.70
CA SER A 395 4.74 11.72 -2.09
C SER A 395 4.76 11.78 -0.56
N ASN A 396 5.94 11.77 0.05
CA ASN A 396 6.04 11.97 1.50
C ASN A 396 5.58 13.36 1.95
N LEU A 397 5.77 14.38 1.11
CA LEU A 397 5.27 15.73 1.38
C LEU A 397 3.76 15.82 1.13
N THR A 398 3.26 15.30 0.01
CA THR A 398 1.83 15.29 -0.32
C THR A 398 1.03 14.55 0.75
N HIS A 399 1.53 13.41 1.25
CA HIS A 399 0.90 12.66 2.33
C HIS A 399 0.95 13.38 3.71
N THR A 400 1.96 14.21 3.94
CA THR A 400 2.05 14.99 5.18
C THR A 400 1.05 16.15 5.20
N TYR A 401 0.74 16.71 4.03
CA TYR A 401 -0.12 17.88 3.81
C TYR A 401 -1.38 17.54 3.00
N ASP A 402 -1.84 16.28 3.04
CA ASP A 402 -2.98 15.78 2.25
C ASP A 402 -4.27 16.57 2.52
N GLU A 403 -4.57 16.84 3.80
CA GLU A 403 -5.73 17.62 4.21
C GLU A 403 -5.65 19.09 3.79
N GLU A 404 -4.48 19.71 3.94
CA GLU A 404 -4.27 21.09 3.51
C GLU A 404 -4.35 21.22 1.99
N ILE A 405 -3.85 20.20 1.25
CA ILE A 405 -3.98 20.15 -0.21
C ILE A 405 -5.45 19.99 -0.61
N TYR A 406 -6.18 19.09 0.05
CA TYR A 406 -7.62 18.94 -0.18
C TYR A 406 -8.37 20.24 0.08
N GLY A 407 -8.19 20.88 1.24
CA GLY A 407 -8.79 22.17 1.58
C GLY A 407 -8.49 23.26 0.54
N LEU A 408 -7.24 23.34 0.08
CA LEU A 408 -6.84 24.29 -0.97
C LEU A 408 -7.54 24.04 -2.32
N LEU A 409 -7.79 22.77 -2.67
CA LEU A 409 -8.49 22.40 -3.91
C LEU A 409 -9.99 22.74 -3.82
N VAL A 410 -10.59 22.53 -2.65
CA VAL A 410 -11.98 22.93 -2.36
C VAL A 410 -12.13 24.44 -2.42
N ASP A 411 -11.29 25.21 -1.72
CA ASP A 411 -11.34 26.67 -1.67
C ASP A 411 -11.21 27.32 -3.06
N ARG A 412 -10.46 26.68 -3.97
CA ARG A 412 -10.34 27.13 -5.36
C ARG A 412 -11.45 26.68 -6.28
N GLY A 413 -12.36 25.83 -5.81
CA GLY A 413 -13.46 25.29 -6.59
C GLY A 413 -13.01 24.28 -7.67
N TRP A 414 -11.82 23.67 -7.54
CA TRP A 414 -11.27 22.75 -8.53
C TRP A 414 -11.91 21.36 -8.47
N LEU A 415 -12.45 20.96 -7.32
CA LEU A 415 -13.07 19.64 -7.13
C LEU A 415 -14.53 19.57 -7.59
N GLY A 416 -15.10 20.67 -8.10
CA GLY A 416 -16.49 20.72 -8.56
C GLY A 416 -17.52 20.62 -7.41
N GLN A 417 -18.79 20.42 -7.75
CA GLN A 417 -19.84 20.13 -6.75
C GLN A 417 -19.86 18.63 -6.40
N PRO A 418 -20.34 18.23 -5.20
CA PRO A 418 -20.50 16.82 -4.84
C PRO A 418 -21.29 16.08 -5.92
N TYR A 419 -20.91 14.82 -6.18
CA TYR A 419 -21.61 13.98 -7.17
C TYR A 419 -23.04 13.65 -6.69
N HIS A 420 -23.24 13.61 -5.35
CA HIS A 420 -24.54 13.50 -4.71
C HIS A 420 -24.70 14.65 -3.71
N ASP A 421 -25.87 15.26 -3.69
CA ASP A 421 -26.24 16.19 -2.64
C ASP A 421 -26.48 15.38 -1.35
N VAL A 422 -25.98 15.86 -0.22
CA VAL A 422 -26.18 15.20 1.09
C VAL A 422 -27.66 14.98 1.35
N ASP A 423 -28.51 15.88 0.86
CA ASP A 423 -29.96 15.78 0.98
C ASP A 423 -30.57 14.60 0.22
N ASP A 424 -29.96 14.12 -0.86
CA ASP A 424 -30.46 12.97 -1.63
C ASP A 424 -30.27 11.64 -0.88
N TRP A 425 -29.33 11.60 0.09
CA TRP A 425 -28.92 10.37 0.79
C TRP A 425 -28.97 10.54 2.31
N ASN A 426 -29.91 11.37 2.76
CA ASN A 426 -30.20 11.67 4.15
C ASN A 426 -31.59 11.13 4.52
N SER A 427 -31.70 10.42 5.64
CA SER A 427 -32.96 9.94 6.19
C SER A 427 -33.26 10.52 7.57
N VAL A 428 -32.56 11.58 7.98
CA VAL A 428 -32.69 12.21 9.29
C VAL A 428 -33.94 13.13 9.31
N PRO A 429 -34.85 13.00 10.29
CA PRO A 429 -35.94 13.94 10.47
C PRO A 429 -35.44 15.36 10.81
N GLU A 430 -36.05 16.40 10.20
CA GLU A 430 -35.63 17.81 10.40
C GLU A 430 -35.70 18.27 11.87
N ASP A 431 -36.60 17.68 12.67
CA ASP A 431 -36.84 18.02 14.08
C ASP A 431 -36.15 17.11 15.08
N MET A 432 -35.22 16.26 14.60
CA MET A 432 -34.48 15.32 15.45
C MET A 432 -33.55 16.07 16.42
N SER A 433 -33.65 15.73 17.71
CA SER A 433 -32.88 16.33 18.79
C SER A 433 -32.66 15.33 19.93
N ASP A 434 -31.72 15.60 20.82
CA ASP A 434 -31.36 14.71 21.96
C ASP A 434 -30.99 13.27 21.51
N HIS A 435 -30.42 13.16 20.33
CA HIS A 435 -30.01 11.91 19.68
C HIS A 435 -28.50 11.66 19.80
N VAL A 436 -28.08 10.44 19.52
CA VAL A 436 -26.67 10.04 19.44
C VAL A 436 -26.22 10.05 17.98
N VAL A 437 -25.16 10.77 17.66
CA VAL A 437 -24.51 10.71 16.35
C VAL A 437 -23.39 9.67 16.39
N ILE A 438 -23.51 8.63 15.56
CA ILE A 438 -22.55 7.52 15.45
C ILE A 438 -21.78 7.70 14.14
N VAL A 439 -20.47 7.96 14.23
CA VAL A 439 -19.61 8.15 13.05
C VAL A 439 -18.89 6.86 12.73
N GLY A 440 -19.21 6.31 11.54
CA GLY A 440 -18.75 5.03 11.03
C GLY A 440 -19.69 3.86 11.34
N TYR A 441 -20.08 3.11 10.28
CA TYR A 441 -20.98 1.95 10.36
C TYR A 441 -20.23 0.62 10.24
N GLY A 442 -19.01 0.56 10.77
CA GLY A 442 -18.23 -0.66 10.92
C GLY A 442 -18.74 -1.54 12.07
N ARG A 443 -17.91 -2.49 12.54
CA ARG A 443 -18.28 -3.40 13.63
C ARG A 443 -18.75 -2.68 14.90
N HIS A 444 -18.04 -1.63 15.31
CA HIS A 444 -18.39 -0.86 16.50
C HIS A 444 -19.65 -0.04 16.29
N GLY A 445 -19.80 0.62 15.13
CA GLY A 445 -20.98 1.41 14.82
C GLY A 445 -22.23 0.59 14.80
N ARG A 446 -22.23 -0.61 14.20
CA ARG A 446 -23.37 -1.54 14.21
C ARG A 446 -23.78 -1.94 15.63
N ARG A 447 -22.80 -2.24 16.50
CA ARG A 447 -23.09 -2.59 17.89
C ARG A 447 -23.68 -1.42 18.68
N LEU A 448 -23.23 -0.18 18.38
CA LEU A 448 -23.81 1.02 18.99
C LEU A 448 -25.24 1.28 18.49
N VAL A 449 -25.52 1.03 17.21
CA VAL A 449 -26.87 1.08 16.65
C VAL A 449 -27.78 0.08 17.37
N GLU A 450 -27.37 -1.19 17.45
CA GLU A 450 -28.13 -2.23 18.19
C GLU A 450 -28.41 -1.78 19.63
N PHE A 451 -27.42 -1.24 20.33
CA PHE A 451 -27.57 -0.73 21.69
C PHE A 451 -28.57 0.43 21.78
N CYS A 452 -28.49 1.41 20.86
CA CYS A 452 -29.44 2.51 20.82
C CYS A 452 -30.88 2.03 20.60
N GLU A 453 -31.07 1.01 19.74
CA GLU A 453 -32.38 0.38 19.50
C GLU A 453 -32.88 -0.40 20.74
N GLU A 454 -32.00 -1.12 21.43
CA GLU A 454 -32.35 -1.84 22.67
C GLU A 454 -32.83 -0.92 23.80
N VAL A 455 -32.29 0.31 23.88
CA VAL A 455 -32.64 1.29 24.93
C VAL A 455 -33.60 2.38 24.45
N ASP A 456 -34.13 2.26 23.24
CA ASP A 456 -35.05 3.24 22.61
C ASP A 456 -34.47 4.67 22.54
N GLN A 457 -33.12 4.79 22.34
CA GLN A 457 -32.42 6.07 22.19
C GLN A 457 -32.37 6.47 20.71
N PRO A 458 -32.88 7.67 20.32
CA PRO A 458 -32.73 8.15 18.96
C PRO A 458 -31.25 8.25 18.55
N TYR A 459 -30.95 7.88 17.31
CA TYR A 459 -29.58 7.93 16.78
C TYR A 459 -29.57 8.34 15.30
N VAL A 460 -28.41 8.86 14.85
CA VAL A 460 -28.08 9.12 13.45
C VAL A 460 -26.73 8.48 13.15
N VAL A 461 -26.65 7.72 12.07
CA VAL A 461 -25.38 7.14 11.60
C VAL A 461 -24.81 7.98 10.47
N ILE A 462 -23.54 8.38 10.56
CA ILE A 462 -22.79 9.01 9.47
C ILE A 462 -21.81 7.97 8.90
N GLU A 463 -21.89 7.71 7.59
CA GLU A 463 -21.05 6.74 6.89
C GLU A 463 -20.71 7.26 5.49
N ASN A 464 -19.47 7.06 5.01
CA ASN A 464 -19.05 7.50 3.68
C ASN A 464 -18.57 6.35 2.77
N ASN A 465 -18.65 5.10 3.22
CA ASN A 465 -18.30 3.94 2.40
C ASN A 465 -19.50 3.47 1.56
N PRO A 466 -19.46 3.58 0.21
CA PRO A 466 -20.54 3.13 -0.66
C PRO A 466 -20.92 1.66 -0.50
N GLN A 467 -20.00 0.81 -0.07
CA GLN A 467 -20.24 -0.62 0.14
C GLN A 467 -21.14 -0.86 1.37
N ALA A 468 -21.11 0.02 2.36
CA ALA A 468 -21.97 -0.07 3.55
C ALA A 468 -23.39 0.46 3.31
N LEU A 469 -23.61 1.24 2.26
CA LEU A 469 -24.89 1.93 1.99
C LEU A 469 -26.11 1.01 1.87
N PRO A 470 -26.06 -0.17 1.20
CA PRO A 470 -27.21 -1.07 1.15
C PRO A 470 -27.61 -1.58 2.53
N ASP A 471 -26.64 -1.88 3.39
CA ASP A 471 -26.85 -2.38 4.74
C ASP A 471 -27.34 -1.25 5.67
N LEU A 472 -26.74 -0.06 5.55
CA LEU A 472 -27.16 1.15 6.24
C LEU A 472 -28.65 1.46 5.97
N ARG A 473 -29.07 1.40 4.71
CA ARG A 473 -30.48 1.61 4.30
C ARG A 473 -31.43 0.56 4.82
N ALA A 474 -30.96 -0.68 4.96
CA ALA A 474 -31.79 -1.79 5.40
C ALA A 474 -31.98 -1.82 6.92
N ASN A 475 -30.97 -1.38 7.68
CA ASN A 475 -30.87 -1.63 9.12
C ASN A 475 -30.86 -0.37 9.99
N CYS A 476 -30.72 0.85 9.41
CA CYS A 476 -30.68 2.09 10.18
C CYS A 476 -31.92 2.95 9.94
N GLY A 477 -32.56 3.40 11.01
CA GLY A 477 -33.72 4.28 10.93
C GLY A 477 -33.41 5.71 10.49
N ALA A 478 -32.24 6.23 10.90
CA ALA A 478 -31.75 7.54 10.52
C ALA A 478 -30.26 7.49 10.19
N TYR A 479 -29.90 8.01 9.04
CA TYR A 479 -28.50 8.05 8.57
C TYR A 479 -28.24 9.22 7.62
N VAL A 480 -26.98 9.64 7.56
CA VAL A 480 -26.41 10.55 6.56
C VAL A 480 -25.29 9.82 5.84
N PHE A 481 -25.41 9.68 4.52
CA PHE A 481 -24.33 9.10 3.73
C PHE A 481 -23.45 10.20 3.13
N ALA A 482 -22.41 10.61 3.87
CA ALA A 482 -21.48 11.67 3.51
C ALA A 482 -20.21 11.59 4.34
N ASP A 483 -19.19 12.40 3.99
CA ASP A 483 -18.01 12.58 4.84
C ASP A 483 -18.38 13.38 6.09
N ALA A 484 -18.06 12.85 7.25
CA ALA A 484 -18.40 13.42 8.56
C ALA A 484 -17.71 14.77 8.85
N ILE A 485 -16.66 15.13 8.13
CA ILE A 485 -15.95 16.40 8.29
C ILE A 485 -16.62 17.53 7.49
N GLU A 486 -17.41 17.23 6.47
CA GLU A 486 -18.05 18.26 5.66
C GLU A 486 -19.10 19.03 6.47
N PRO A 487 -19.14 20.38 6.40
CA PRO A 487 -20.08 21.18 7.16
C PRO A 487 -21.55 20.82 6.89
N GLU A 488 -21.89 20.48 5.64
CA GLU A 488 -23.22 20.05 5.20
C GLU A 488 -23.68 18.77 5.92
N THR A 489 -22.73 17.88 6.28
CA THR A 489 -23.00 16.65 7.05
C THR A 489 -23.36 16.96 8.51
N ALA A 490 -22.72 17.96 9.10
CA ALA A 490 -23.05 18.41 10.45
C ALA A 490 -24.48 18.97 10.52
N ASP A 491 -24.89 19.76 9.51
CA ASP A 491 -26.25 20.29 9.39
C ASP A 491 -27.25 19.16 9.14
N ALA A 492 -26.98 18.27 8.19
CA ALA A 492 -27.86 17.15 7.83
C ALA A 492 -28.05 16.13 8.97
N SER A 493 -27.07 15.98 9.86
CA SER A 493 -27.14 15.13 11.05
C SER A 493 -27.75 15.83 12.28
N ASN A 494 -28.10 17.12 12.19
CA ASN A 494 -28.51 17.96 13.32
C ASN A 494 -27.50 17.88 14.48
N LEU A 495 -26.21 17.94 14.17
CA LEU A 495 -25.13 17.69 15.13
C LEU A 495 -25.19 18.62 16.35
N GLU A 496 -25.50 19.91 16.16
CA GLU A 496 -25.63 20.88 17.27
C GLU A 496 -26.77 20.57 18.23
N ALA A 497 -27.82 19.86 17.77
CA ALA A 497 -28.94 19.42 18.58
C ALA A 497 -28.76 17.99 19.12
N ALA A 498 -27.66 17.34 18.81
CA ALA A 498 -27.34 16.03 19.32
C ALA A 498 -26.96 16.07 20.81
N ARG A 499 -27.23 15.00 21.54
CA ARG A 499 -26.79 14.82 22.92
C ARG A 499 -25.33 14.40 22.99
N LEU A 500 -24.90 13.55 22.06
CA LEU A 500 -23.63 12.89 22.07
C LEU A 500 -23.18 12.56 20.65
N VAL A 501 -21.92 12.78 20.34
CA VAL A 501 -21.26 12.25 19.14
C VAL A 501 -20.22 11.22 19.49
N ILE A 502 -20.22 10.08 18.79
CA ILE A 502 -19.29 8.98 18.99
C ILE A 502 -18.55 8.70 17.68
N SER A 503 -17.25 9.01 17.63
CA SER A 503 -16.40 8.59 16.52
C SER A 503 -15.83 7.20 16.77
N THR A 504 -16.20 6.24 15.91
CA THR A 504 -15.66 4.87 15.99
C THR A 504 -14.34 4.72 15.25
N ALA A 505 -13.97 5.69 14.42
CA ALA A 505 -12.72 5.72 13.65
C ALA A 505 -11.58 6.38 14.44
N ASP A 506 -10.37 5.81 14.32
CA ASP A 506 -9.14 6.39 14.83
C ASP A 506 -8.56 7.34 13.78
N SER A 507 -9.04 8.57 13.77
CA SER A 507 -8.69 9.60 12.78
C SER A 507 -8.48 10.94 13.44
N LYS A 508 -7.26 11.50 13.26
CA LYS A 508 -6.94 12.82 13.80
C LYS A 508 -7.83 13.93 13.22
N PRO A 509 -8.07 14.02 11.89
CA PRO A 509 -8.97 15.02 11.34
C PRO A 509 -10.41 14.93 11.88
N LEU A 510 -10.98 13.72 11.96
CA LEU A 510 -12.30 13.51 12.56
C LEU A 510 -12.33 13.91 14.03
N THR A 511 -11.31 13.50 14.79
CA THR A 511 -11.19 13.83 16.21
C THR A 511 -11.13 15.34 16.42
N GLU A 512 -10.31 16.06 15.65
CA GLU A 512 -10.20 17.52 15.75
C GLU A 512 -11.47 18.24 15.32
N HIS A 513 -12.15 17.72 14.29
CA HIS A 513 -13.43 18.26 13.85
C HIS A 513 -14.48 18.15 14.95
N PHE A 514 -14.70 16.96 15.53
CA PHE A 514 -15.73 16.78 16.57
C PHE A 514 -15.38 17.47 17.89
N LEU A 515 -14.10 17.57 18.27
CA LEU A 515 -13.68 18.34 19.44
C LEU A 515 -14.02 19.83 19.31
N SER A 516 -14.17 20.37 18.10
CA SER A 516 -14.62 21.75 17.91
C SER A 516 -16.07 22.00 18.38
N PHE A 517 -16.86 20.94 18.54
CA PHE A 517 -18.24 20.98 19.07
C PHE A 517 -18.33 20.62 20.57
N SER A 518 -17.21 20.36 21.24
CA SER A 518 -17.17 19.91 22.65
C SER A 518 -17.79 20.89 23.66
N ASP A 519 -17.96 22.16 23.30
CA ASP A 519 -18.66 23.15 24.12
C ASP A 519 -20.21 22.99 24.11
N THR A 520 -20.76 22.29 23.10
CA THR A 520 -22.20 22.15 22.87
C THR A 520 -22.71 20.73 22.93
N VAL A 521 -21.88 19.76 22.56
CA VAL A 521 -22.22 18.34 22.45
C VAL A 521 -21.18 17.51 23.20
N ASP A 522 -21.61 16.46 23.89
CA ASP A 522 -20.68 15.48 24.46
C ASP A 522 -19.94 14.72 23.35
N VAL A 523 -18.60 14.63 23.45
CA VAL A 523 -17.77 14.04 22.40
C VAL A 523 -17.04 12.82 22.91
N ILE A 524 -17.26 11.70 22.22
CA ILE A 524 -16.50 10.45 22.43
C ILE A 524 -15.67 10.19 21.16
N VAL A 525 -14.37 10.07 21.33
CA VAL A 525 -13.43 9.79 20.24
C VAL A 525 -12.61 8.54 20.53
N ARG A 526 -11.96 8.01 19.51
CA ARG A 526 -11.12 6.82 19.61
C ARG A 526 -9.67 7.14 19.28
N THR A 527 -8.75 6.53 20.05
CA THR A 527 -7.32 6.49 19.72
C THR A 527 -6.71 5.19 20.23
N ARG A 528 -5.62 4.73 19.59
CA ARG A 528 -4.80 3.60 20.07
C ARG A 528 -3.64 4.04 20.95
N GLU A 529 -3.33 5.34 21.00
CA GLU A 529 -2.19 5.88 21.71
C GLU A 529 -2.59 6.44 23.08
N LEU A 530 -2.09 5.83 24.16
CA LEU A 530 -2.35 6.29 25.54
C LEU A 530 -1.95 7.76 25.79
N PRO A 531 -0.79 8.26 25.33
CA PRO A 531 -0.45 9.67 25.52
C PRO A 531 -1.42 10.62 24.82
N MET A 532 -1.90 10.24 23.62
CA MET A 532 -2.90 10.99 22.87
C MET A 532 -4.24 11.02 23.61
N ALA A 533 -4.65 9.90 24.22
CA ALA A 533 -5.92 9.83 24.95
C ALA A 533 -5.99 10.86 26.08
N ALA A 534 -4.91 11.05 26.84
CA ALA A 534 -4.84 12.05 27.91
C ALA A 534 -4.97 13.48 27.35
N ASP A 535 -4.27 13.80 26.27
CA ASP A 535 -4.36 15.11 25.60
C ASP A 535 -5.78 15.40 25.09
N LEU A 536 -6.46 14.40 24.51
CA LEU A 536 -7.83 14.55 24.00
C LEU A 536 -8.84 14.83 25.12
N ILE A 537 -8.70 14.22 26.30
CA ILE A 537 -9.52 14.54 27.46
C ILE A 537 -9.27 15.98 27.94
N GLU A 538 -8.01 16.42 28.00
CA GLU A 538 -7.69 17.81 28.36
C GLU A 538 -8.25 18.83 27.36
N ARG A 539 -8.41 18.43 26.10
CA ARG A 539 -8.97 19.25 25.01
C ARG A 539 -10.51 19.21 24.92
N GLY A 540 -11.18 18.50 25.82
CA GLY A 540 -12.64 18.54 25.97
C GLY A 540 -13.38 17.28 25.51
N ALA A 541 -12.69 16.19 25.17
CA ALA A 541 -13.37 14.92 24.95
C ALA A 541 -14.04 14.45 26.26
N THR A 542 -15.32 14.09 26.18
CA THR A 542 -16.07 13.52 27.32
C THR A 542 -15.52 12.14 27.70
N TYR A 543 -15.15 11.36 26.69
CA TYR A 543 -14.52 10.05 26.86
C TYR A 543 -13.63 9.72 25.66
N VAL A 544 -12.54 8.96 25.90
CA VAL A 544 -11.67 8.47 24.85
C VAL A 544 -11.62 6.96 24.85
N ILE A 545 -12.02 6.35 23.75
CA ILE A 545 -11.98 4.91 23.56
C ILE A 545 -10.53 4.50 23.25
N VAL A 546 -9.90 3.78 24.16
CA VAL A 546 -8.60 3.12 23.94
C VAL A 546 -8.85 1.61 23.93
N PRO A 547 -8.86 0.94 22.77
CA PRO A 547 -9.27 -0.46 22.64
C PRO A 547 -8.50 -1.41 23.57
N ASP A 548 -7.21 -1.22 23.71
CA ASP A 548 -6.35 -2.07 24.54
C ASP A 548 -6.69 -1.97 26.04
N LEU A 549 -7.08 -0.78 26.53
CA LEU A 549 -7.52 -0.60 27.90
C LEU A 549 -8.87 -1.27 28.15
N LEU A 550 -9.83 -1.09 27.22
CA LEU A 550 -11.15 -1.72 27.33
C LEU A 550 -11.03 -3.25 27.31
N ALA A 551 -10.17 -3.80 26.44
CA ALA A 551 -9.92 -5.24 26.40
C ALA A 551 -9.28 -5.74 27.68
N ALA A 552 -8.35 -4.99 28.29
CA ALA A 552 -7.72 -5.33 29.55
C ALA A 552 -8.71 -5.31 30.73
N ASP A 553 -9.57 -4.28 30.79
CA ASP A 553 -10.61 -4.15 31.82
C ASP A 553 -11.65 -5.27 31.68
N GLN A 554 -12.14 -5.56 30.48
CA GLN A 554 -13.06 -6.67 30.22
C GLN A 554 -12.44 -8.03 30.61
N LEU A 555 -11.17 -8.25 30.32
CA LEU A 555 -10.45 -9.45 30.72
C LEU A 555 -10.35 -9.54 32.24
N ALA A 556 -10.05 -8.44 32.95
CA ALA A 556 -9.96 -8.39 34.38
C ALA A 556 -11.32 -8.68 35.04
N ASP A 557 -12.40 -8.10 34.51
CA ASP A 557 -13.77 -8.38 35.00
C ASP A 557 -14.17 -9.84 34.79
N SER A 558 -13.91 -10.39 33.58
CA SER A 558 -14.19 -11.81 33.27
C SER A 558 -13.38 -12.75 34.18
N LEU A 559 -12.10 -12.44 34.42
CA LEU A 559 -11.27 -13.20 35.36
C LEU A 559 -11.77 -13.08 36.81
N GLY A 560 -12.19 -11.88 37.23
CA GLY A 560 -12.78 -11.64 38.54
C GLY A 560 -14.03 -12.48 38.76
N ALA A 561 -14.95 -12.50 37.79
CA ALA A 561 -16.18 -13.29 37.82
C ALA A 561 -15.90 -14.81 37.88
N LEU A 562 -14.91 -15.31 37.12
CA LEU A 562 -14.46 -16.70 37.17
C LEU A 562 -13.88 -17.06 38.55
N LEU A 563 -13.01 -16.22 39.12
CA LEU A 563 -12.36 -16.47 40.41
C LEU A 563 -13.34 -16.41 41.57
N ASN A 564 -14.37 -15.57 41.45
CA ASN A 564 -15.45 -15.46 42.45
C ASN A 564 -16.52 -16.55 42.32
N GLY A 565 -16.47 -17.37 41.26
CA GLY A 565 -17.45 -18.41 40.98
C GLY A 565 -18.81 -17.87 40.51
N GLU A 566 -18.84 -16.65 40.02
CA GLU A 566 -20.02 -16.01 39.43
C GLU A 566 -20.27 -16.49 38.00
N TYR A 567 -19.22 -16.95 37.32
CA TYR A 567 -19.25 -17.54 35.98
C TYR A 567 -18.73 -18.98 36.01
N ASP A 568 -19.42 -19.88 35.30
CA ASP A 568 -18.91 -21.21 34.98
C ASP A 568 -17.96 -21.11 33.78
N PRO A 569 -16.77 -21.75 33.80
CA PRO A 569 -15.85 -21.76 32.66
C PRO A 569 -16.46 -22.20 31.31
N ASP A 570 -17.43 -23.14 31.35
CA ASP A 570 -18.12 -23.62 30.15
C ASP A 570 -19.15 -22.61 29.64
N GLU A 571 -19.76 -21.82 30.53
CA GLU A 571 -20.68 -20.74 30.18
C GLU A 571 -19.93 -19.57 29.54
N LEU A 572 -18.80 -19.14 30.10
CA LEU A 572 -17.93 -18.12 29.50
C LEU A 572 -17.39 -18.55 28.13
N ARG A 573 -17.03 -19.83 27.97
CA ARG A 573 -16.61 -20.38 26.68
C ARG A 573 -17.74 -20.33 25.65
N ALA A 574 -18.96 -20.68 26.04
CA ALA A 574 -20.12 -20.66 25.17
C ALA A 574 -20.48 -19.22 24.72
N GLU A 575 -20.41 -18.27 25.65
CA GLU A 575 -20.59 -16.84 25.36
C GLU A 575 -19.54 -16.32 24.41
N SER A 576 -18.25 -16.53 24.69
CA SER A 576 -17.14 -16.15 23.82
C SER A 576 -17.25 -16.78 22.42
N MET A 577 -17.64 -18.05 22.32
CA MET A 577 -17.89 -18.71 21.03
C MET A 577 -19.08 -18.11 20.30
N SER A 578 -20.11 -17.66 21.01
CA SER A 578 -21.26 -16.95 20.42
C SER A 578 -20.88 -15.58 19.87
N GLU A 579 -19.99 -14.86 20.55
CA GLU A 579 -19.48 -13.55 20.11
C GLU A 579 -18.50 -13.66 18.94
N LEU A 580 -17.72 -14.74 18.89
CA LEU A 580 -16.77 -15.03 17.82
C LEU A 580 -17.41 -15.70 16.60
N ASN A 581 -18.73 -15.96 16.61
CA ASN A 581 -19.41 -16.58 15.49
C ASN A 581 -19.35 -15.68 14.25
N PRO A 582 -18.78 -16.17 13.10
CA PRO A 582 -18.67 -15.39 11.87
C PRO A 582 -20.01 -14.90 11.31
N GLU A 583 -21.13 -15.57 11.60
CA GLU A 583 -22.48 -15.12 11.20
C GLU A 583 -22.95 -13.86 11.97
N ARG A 584 -22.39 -13.58 13.13
CA ARG A 584 -22.60 -12.33 13.88
C ARG A 584 -21.48 -11.31 13.69
N ALA A 585 -20.29 -11.77 13.28
CA ALA A 585 -19.25 -10.85 12.84
C ALA A 585 -19.71 -10.23 11.52
N PRO A 586 -19.78 -8.89 11.40
CA PRO A 586 -20.03 -8.28 10.11
C PRO A 586 -18.99 -8.78 9.12
N PRO A 587 -19.35 -9.07 7.86
CA PRO A 587 -18.39 -9.48 6.87
C PRO A 587 -17.25 -8.45 6.89
N ARG A 588 -16.02 -8.92 6.99
CA ARG A 588 -14.85 -8.11 6.65
C ARG A 588 -15.07 -7.69 5.21
N PHE A 589 -15.59 -6.47 4.98
CA PHE A 589 -15.86 -5.89 3.65
C PHE A 589 -16.13 -6.93 2.54
N SER A 590 -16.87 -7.99 2.81
CA SER A 590 -17.15 -9.04 1.85
C SER A 590 -18.52 -8.77 1.24
N THR A 591 -18.51 -8.62 -0.06
CA THR A 591 -19.63 -8.63 -0.99
C THR A 591 -20.80 -9.44 -0.48
N ALA A 592 -21.98 -8.80 -0.45
CA ALA A 592 -23.26 -9.44 -0.21
C ALA A 592 -23.40 -10.68 -1.13
N GLU A 593 -23.44 -11.87 -0.53
CA GLU A 593 -23.98 -13.04 -1.23
C GLU A 593 -25.40 -12.70 -1.66
N SER A 594 -25.60 -12.58 -2.97
CA SER A 594 -26.92 -12.54 -3.56
C SER A 594 -27.60 -13.87 -3.25
N THR A 595 -28.36 -13.95 -2.18
CA THR A 595 -29.35 -15.02 -1.98
C THR A 595 -30.41 -14.89 -3.07
N SER A 596 -30.17 -15.59 -4.18
CA SER A 596 -31.23 -15.89 -5.16
C SER A 596 -32.29 -16.74 -4.47
N HIS A 597 -33.32 -16.11 -3.97
CA HIS A 597 -34.57 -16.78 -3.70
C HIS A 597 -35.15 -17.28 -5.02
N THR A 598 -34.81 -18.51 -5.40
CA THR A 598 -35.62 -19.30 -6.34
C THR A 598 -36.86 -19.75 -5.57
N GLY A 599 -37.93 -18.97 -5.69
CA GLY A 599 -39.26 -19.40 -5.29
C GLY A 599 -39.71 -20.56 -6.20
N GLU A 600 -39.78 -21.76 -5.66
CA GLU A 600 -40.61 -22.82 -6.26
C GLU A 600 -42.10 -22.52 -6.04
N PRO A 601 -42.94 -22.62 -7.07
CA PRO A 601 -44.39 -22.53 -6.88
C PRO A 601 -44.92 -23.87 -6.42
N ASN A 602 -45.54 -23.90 -5.26
CA ASN A 602 -46.33 -25.02 -4.78
C ASN A 602 -47.44 -25.40 -5.76
N ARG A 603 -47.48 -26.67 -6.05
CA ARG A 603 -48.70 -27.46 -6.28
C ARG A 603 -48.82 -28.54 -5.26
#